data_5fd202143f3280b792cf10a969f016a4
#
_entry.id   5fd202143f3280b792cf10a969f016a4
#
_cell.length_a   1.000
_cell.length_b   1.000
_cell.length_c   1.000
_cell.angle_alpha   90.00
_cell.angle_beta   90.00
_cell.angle_gamma   90.00
#
_symmetry.space_group_name_H-M   'P 1'
#
loop_
_entity.id
_entity.type
_entity.pdbx_description
1 polymer ?
#
loop_
_entity_poly.entity_id
_entity_poly.type
_entity_poly.pdbx_seq_one_letter_code
_entity_poly.pdbx_strand_id
1 'polypeptide(L)'
;MMKKLHQQNLIIIWCSVVALSLVSVFGYGMTAMALKGSMIVIVSGIISTIGYFLPISDSRKALILALPPAIGTLFYSWVSGGNSIPYIANFVLLAMTATYFIEKVIISFAVPFTIISVIFGIVSPQTIAGIEYTVAGVVSRILLFGITALILYFATKRGASVVKSTEEALYIVQQNAKLANDIADDLSATINTSKIAVNELADGSSNVNQAARQMQQIVEEAAKSTVNVMEKVNAATEEVGNNYELAGQLDNGFNNVKEAVEKGNEAVEEAKSTIASVKSTVGAAHKTTSELLTQMKKITDILGEINSIAAQTNLLS
;
A
#
# COMPACT_ATOMS: atom_id res chain seq x y z
N MET A 1 6.63 -9.70 0.19
CA MET A 1 6.99 -8.61 -0.74
C MET A 1 8.50 -8.58 -1.00
N MET A 2 9.38 -8.47 -0.02
CA MET A 2 10.85 -8.34 -0.17
C MET A 2 11.52 -9.47 -0.96
N LYS A 3 11.10 -10.75 -0.76
CA LYS A 3 11.66 -11.89 -1.50
C LYS A 3 11.49 -11.75 -3.03
N LYS A 4 10.32 -11.28 -3.48
CA LYS A 4 10.08 -11.03 -4.92
C LYS A 4 10.98 -9.90 -5.44
N LEU A 5 11.18 -8.86 -4.64
CA LEU A 5 12.03 -7.72 -5.00
C LEU A 5 13.50 -8.15 -5.12
N HIS A 6 14.02 -8.94 -4.19
CA HIS A 6 15.36 -9.52 -4.31
C HIS A 6 15.52 -10.38 -5.56
N GLN A 7 14.50 -11.18 -5.89
CA GLN A 7 14.49 -12.00 -7.11
C GLN A 7 14.51 -11.15 -8.37
N GLN A 8 13.68 -10.11 -8.43
CA GLN A 8 13.66 -9.17 -9.57
C GLN A 8 15.02 -8.48 -9.74
N ASN A 9 15.60 -8.00 -8.64
CA ASN A 9 16.88 -7.34 -8.67
C ASN A 9 18.01 -8.30 -9.09
N LEU A 10 17.96 -9.55 -8.67
CA LEU A 10 18.91 -10.57 -9.13
C LEU A 10 18.79 -10.82 -10.65
N ILE A 11 17.57 -10.83 -11.19
CA ILE A 11 17.35 -10.95 -12.64
C ILE A 11 17.97 -9.75 -13.36
N ILE A 12 17.76 -8.53 -12.87
CA ILE A 12 18.34 -7.30 -13.45
C ILE A 12 19.88 -7.38 -13.44
N ILE A 13 20.47 -7.87 -12.36
CA ILE A 13 21.92 -8.07 -12.27
C ILE A 13 22.40 -9.03 -13.36
N TRP A 14 21.76 -10.19 -13.51
CA TRP A 14 22.14 -11.14 -14.53
C TRP A 14 21.93 -10.62 -15.95
N CYS A 15 20.85 -9.86 -16.20
CA CYS A 15 20.68 -9.16 -17.47
C CYS A 15 21.83 -8.18 -17.73
N SER A 16 22.24 -7.44 -16.70
CA SER A 16 23.37 -6.50 -16.80
C SER A 16 24.72 -7.21 -17.03
N VAL A 17 24.94 -8.34 -16.35
CA VAL A 17 26.13 -9.20 -16.54
C VAL A 17 26.21 -9.70 -17.99
N VAL A 18 25.09 -10.23 -18.51
CA VAL A 18 25.04 -10.70 -19.91
C VAL A 18 25.26 -9.55 -20.87
N ALA A 19 24.61 -8.42 -20.66
CA ALA A 19 24.75 -7.25 -21.53
C ALA A 19 26.21 -6.73 -21.55
N LEU A 20 26.85 -6.57 -20.40
CA LEU A 20 28.24 -6.13 -20.32
C LEU A 20 29.21 -7.15 -20.92
N SER A 21 28.95 -8.44 -20.75
CA SER A 21 29.76 -9.49 -21.37
C SER A 21 29.64 -9.49 -22.89
N LEU A 22 28.43 -9.29 -23.43
CA LEU A 22 28.20 -9.13 -24.86
C LEU A 22 28.90 -7.87 -25.41
N VAL A 23 28.74 -6.72 -24.74
CA VAL A 23 29.43 -5.48 -25.11
C VAL A 23 30.97 -5.68 -25.13
N SER A 24 31.50 -6.43 -24.14
CA SER A 24 32.91 -6.75 -24.10
C SER A 24 33.37 -7.54 -25.34
N VAL A 25 32.63 -8.59 -25.68
CA VAL A 25 32.95 -9.44 -26.83
C VAL A 25 32.78 -8.70 -28.16
N PHE A 26 31.72 -7.92 -28.32
CA PHE A 26 31.48 -7.14 -29.53
C PHE A 26 32.45 -5.97 -29.69
N GLY A 27 32.85 -5.33 -28.58
CA GLY A 27 33.77 -4.18 -28.63
C GLY A 27 35.24 -4.55 -28.80
N TYR A 28 35.69 -5.62 -28.17
CA TYR A 28 37.10 -6.03 -28.15
C TYR A 28 37.36 -7.34 -28.92
N GLY A 29 36.35 -7.95 -29.50
CA GLY A 29 36.44 -9.30 -30.09
C GLY A 29 36.68 -10.38 -29.06
N MET A 30 37.05 -11.59 -29.51
CA MET A 30 37.43 -12.72 -28.65
C MET A 30 38.85 -12.59 -28.13
N THR A 31 39.19 -11.45 -27.56
CA THR A 31 40.52 -11.21 -27.00
C THR A 31 40.66 -11.71 -25.56
N ALA A 32 41.87 -11.91 -25.10
CA ALA A 32 42.14 -12.25 -23.69
C ALA A 32 41.63 -11.14 -22.72
N MET A 33 41.61 -9.89 -23.17
CA MET A 33 41.03 -8.76 -22.42
C MET A 33 39.50 -8.89 -22.24
N ALA A 34 38.80 -9.17 -23.33
CA ALA A 34 37.36 -9.37 -23.29
C ALA A 34 36.96 -10.53 -22.39
N LEU A 35 37.67 -11.63 -22.47
CA LEU A 35 37.41 -12.80 -21.63
C LEU A 35 37.66 -12.51 -20.14
N LYS A 36 38.77 -11.87 -19.78
CA LYS A 36 39.10 -11.47 -18.41
C LYS A 36 38.04 -10.52 -17.85
N GLY A 37 37.62 -9.52 -18.64
CA GLY A 37 36.59 -8.56 -18.26
C GLY A 37 35.26 -9.28 -18.00
N SER A 38 34.80 -10.11 -18.93
CA SER A 38 33.57 -10.89 -18.77
C SER A 38 33.63 -11.81 -17.55
N MET A 39 34.75 -12.46 -17.29
CA MET A 39 34.94 -13.28 -16.07
C MET A 39 34.71 -12.47 -14.79
N ILE A 40 35.26 -11.27 -14.70
CA ILE A 40 35.10 -10.41 -13.50
C ILE A 40 33.63 -10.11 -13.24
N VAL A 41 32.89 -9.73 -14.28
CA VAL A 41 31.47 -9.39 -14.15
C VAL A 41 30.64 -10.63 -13.81
N ILE A 42 30.93 -11.77 -14.41
CA ILE A 42 30.28 -13.06 -14.09
C ILE A 42 30.53 -13.46 -12.63
N VAL A 43 31.78 -13.37 -12.17
CA VAL A 43 32.14 -13.69 -10.76
C VAL A 43 31.38 -12.77 -9.81
N SER A 44 31.26 -11.47 -10.13
CA SER A 44 30.50 -10.54 -9.31
C SER A 44 29.01 -10.89 -9.26
N GLY A 45 28.43 -11.36 -10.37
CA GLY A 45 27.05 -11.86 -10.45
C GLY A 45 26.86 -13.15 -9.61
N ILE A 46 27.85 -14.04 -9.62
CA ILE A 46 27.84 -15.26 -8.78
C ILE A 46 27.86 -14.88 -7.30
N ILE A 47 28.71 -13.92 -6.89
CA ILE A 47 28.77 -13.44 -5.51
C ILE A 47 27.41 -12.88 -5.08
N SER A 48 26.75 -12.09 -5.93
CA SER A 48 25.40 -11.60 -5.67
C SER A 48 24.38 -12.73 -5.56
N THR A 49 24.49 -13.76 -6.40
CA THR A 49 23.62 -14.94 -6.35
C THR A 49 23.81 -15.71 -5.03
N ILE A 50 25.05 -15.90 -4.59
CA ILE A 50 25.34 -16.49 -3.27
C ILE A 50 24.70 -15.63 -2.17
N GLY A 51 24.85 -14.30 -2.24
CA GLY A 51 24.27 -13.35 -1.29
C GLY A 51 22.74 -13.44 -1.22
N TYR A 52 22.08 -13.72 -2.35
CA TYR A 52 20.63 -13.92 -2.38
C TYR A 52 20.18 -15.11 -1.51
N PHE A 53 20.94 -16.20 -1.51
CA PHE A 53 20.60 -17.42 -0.74
C PHE A 53 21.01 -17.34 0.74
N LEU A 54 21.84 -16.37 1.14
CA LEU A 54 22.26 -16.24 2.54
C LEU A 54 21.08 -15.87 3.46
N PRO A 55 20.97 -16.45 4.66
CA PRO A 55 19.96 -16.14 5.66
C PRO A 55 20.31 -14.85 6.43
N ILE A 56 20.32 -13.72 5.75
CA ILE A 56 20.67 -12.40 6.30
C ILE A 56 19.49 -11.43 6.15
N SER A 57 19.56 -10.30 6.86
CA SER A 57 18.51 -9.27 6.80
C SER A 57 18.37 -8.69 5.38
N ASP A 58 17.15 -8.28 5.02
CA ASP A 58 16.82 -7.75 3.69
C ASP A 58 17.73 -6.58 3.27
N SER A 59 18.06 -5.68 4.20
CA SER A 59 18.97 -4.56 3.93
C SER A 59 20.39 -5.02 3.58
N ARG A 60 20.93 -6.02 4.29
CA ARG A 60 22.25 -6.60 3.99
C ARG A 60 22.21 -7.39 2.69
N LYS A 61 21.11 -8.10 2.44
CA LYS A 61 20.90 -8.83 1.20
C LYS A 61 20.87 -7.88 0.00
N ALA A 62 20.14 -6.77 0.10
CA ALA A 62 20.09 -5.74 -0.93
C ALA A 62 21.50 -5.17 -1.24
N LEU A 63 22.31 -4.96 -0.21
CA LEU A 63 23.69 -4.48 -0.37
C LEU A 63 24.59 -5.50 -1.05
N ILE A 64 24.54 -6.77 -0.63
CA ILE A 64 25.34 -7.85 -1.24
C ILE A 64 24.89 -8.14 -2.68
N LEU A 65 23.64 -7.89 -3.00
CA LEU A 65 23.17 -7.96 -4.39
C LEU A 65 23.79 -6.85 -5.24
N ALA A 66 23.86 -5.61 -4.77
CA ALA A 66 24.23 -4.44 -5.57
C ALA A 66 25.74 -4.14 -5.57
N LEU A 67 26.41 -4.24 -4.43
CA LEU A 67 27.80 -3.77 -4.27
C LEU A 67 28.85 -4.60 -5.03
N PRO A 68 28.81 -5.96 -5.02
CA PRO A 68 29.78 -6.75 -5.78
C PRO A 68 29.74 -6.49 -7.29
N PRO A 69 28.56 -6.44 -7.96
CA PRO A 69 28.51 -6.05 -9.37
C PRO A 69 29.05 -4.64 -9.63
N ALA A 70 28.76 -3.68 -8.73
CA ALA A 70 29.27 -2.33 -8.87
C ALA A 70 30.80 -2.26 -8.81
N ILE A 71 31.39 -2.96 -7.88
CA ILE A 71 32.87 -3.08 -7.79
C ILE A 71 33.39 -3.87 -8.99
N GLY A 72 32.70 -4.94 -9.38
CA GLY A 72 33.05 -5.75 -10.55
C GLY A 72 33.12 -4.93 -11.85
N THR A 73 32.23 -3.98 -12.06
CA THR A 73 32.27 -3.10 -13.23
C THR A 73 33.49 -2.18 -13.25
N LEU A 74 33.97 -1.72 -12.10
CA LEU A 74 35.21 -0.93 -12.03
C LEU A 74 36.42 -1.80 -12.39
N PHE A 75 36.52 -2.99 -11.82
CA PHE A 75 37.60 -3.94 -12.16
C PHE A 75 37.54 -4.39 -13.61
N TYR A 76 36.32 -4.59 -14.15
CA TYR A 76 36.15 -4.87 -15.57
C TYR A 76 36.72 -3.72 -16.43
N SER A 77 36.36 -2.47 -16.15
CA SER A 77 36.88 -1.33 -16.88
C SER A 77 38.40 -1.22 -16.77
N TRP A 78 38.93 -1.45 -15.59
CA TRP A 78 40.39 -1.42 -15.34
C TRP A 78 41.15 -2.44 -16.18
N VAL A 79 40.69 -3.70 -16.17
CA VAL A 79 41.32 -4.81 -16.91
C VAL A 79 41.15 -4.66 -18.42
N SER A 80 40.05 -4.01 -18.86
CA SER A 80 39.78 -3.73 -20.27
C SER A 80 40.51 -2.51 -20.83
N GLY A 81 41.47 -1.95 -20.08
CA GLY A 81 42.29 -0.83 -20.53
C GLY A 81 41.62 0.56 -20.40
N GLY A 82 40.48 0.62 -19.74
CA GLY A 82 39.72 1.84 -19.49
C GLY A 82 38.51 2.01 -20.44
N ASN A 83 37.35 1.86 -19.85
CA ASN A 83 36.06 2.09 -20.52
C ASN A 83 35.07 2.80 -19.59
N SER A 84 34.45 3.84 -20.04
CA SER A 84 33.49 4.61 -19.22
C SER A 84 32.11 3.95 -19.11
N ILE A 85 31.73 3.04 -20.01
CA ILE A 85 30.40 2.41 -20.05
C ILE A 85 30.13 1.62 -18.76
N PRO A 86 31.05 0.78 -18.23
CA PRO A 86 30.82 0.05 -17.00
C PRO A 86 30.60 0.97 -15.78
N TYR A 87 31.25 2.13 -15.76
CA TYR A 87 31.00 3.11 -14.69
C TYR A 87 29.55 3.62 -14.72
N ILE A 88 29.02 3.90 -15.92
CA ILE A 88 27.63 4.36 -16.08
C ILE A 88 26.62 3.29 -15.64
N ALA A 89 26.94 2.01 -15.85
CA ALA A 89 26.06 0.91 -15.38
C ALA A 89 25.80 0.96 -13.86
N ASN A 90 26.66 1.59 -13.08
CA ASN A 90 26.47 1.71 -11.62
C ASN A 90 25.34 2.66 -11.23
N PHE A 91 24.90 3.55 -12.11
CA PHE A 91 23.68 4.33 -11.89
C PHE A 91 22.43 3.43 -11.88
N VAL A 92 22.42 2.36 -12.66
CA VAL A 92 21.35 1.35 -12.65
C VAL A 92 21.37 0.59 -11.33
N LEU A 93 22.53 0.16 -10.86
CA LEU A 93 22.66 -0.51 -9.58
C LEU A 93 22.27 0.40 -8.40
N LEU A 94 22.64 1.67 -8.47
CA LEU A 94 22.21 2.67 -7.49
C LEU A 94 20.67 2.85 -7.52
N ALA A 95 20.07 2.98 -8.70
CA ALA A 95 18.62 3.07 -8.84
C ALA A 95 17.91 1.82 -8.32
N MET A 96 18.49 0.63 -8.56
CA MET A 96 18.00 -0.63 -8.03
C MET A 96 17.99 -0.64 -6.48
N THR A 97 18.99 -0.02 -5.83
CA THR A 97 18.98 0.08 -4.35
C THR A 97 17.85 0.97 -3.84
N ALA A 98 17.41 1.96 -4.62
CA ALA A 98 16.31 2.85 -4.25
C ALA A 98 14.94 2.13 -4.22
N THR A 99 14.76 1.05 -5.01
CA THR A 99 13.51 0.28 -5.07
C THR A 99 13.15 -0.41 -3.75
N TYR A 100 14.09 -0.55 -2.84
CA TYR A 100 13.86 -1.12 -1.51
C TYR A 100 13.13 -0.17 -0.56
N PHE A 101 13.09 1.14 -0.85
CA PHE A 101 12.57 2.17 0.05
C PHE A 101 13.23 2.14 1.44
N ILE A 102 14.50 1.76 1.51
CA ILE A 102 15.29 1.70 2.74
C ILE A 102 16.49 2.65 2.58
N GLU A 103 16.46 3.78 3.29
CA GLU A 103 17.51 4.82 3.22
C GLU A 103 18.92 4.26 3.48
N LYS A 104 19.04 3.37 4.47
CA LYS A 104 20.31 2.75 4.84
C LYS A 104 20.95 1.95 3.69
N VAL A 105 20.16 1.35 2.80
CA VAL A 105 20.66 0.58 1.67
C VAL A 105 21.36 1.49 0.68
N ILE A 106 20.79 2.65 0.37
CA ILE A 106 21.40 3.63 -0.55
C ILE A 106 22.71 4.15 0.02
N ILE A 107 22.74 4.57 1.28
CA ILE A 107 23.93 5.11 1.92
C ILE A 107 25.03 4.04 1.96
N SER A 108 24.67 2.83 2.38
CA SER A 108 25.62 1.71 2.48
C SER A 108 26.17 1.26 1.12
N PHE A 109 25.46 1.53 0.03
CA PHE A 109 25.94 1.29 -1.32
C PHE A 109 26.74 2.50 -1.86
N ALA A 110 26.17 3.69 -1.80
CA ALA A 110 26.71 4.88 -2.46
C ALA A 110 28.04 5.34 -1.83
N VAL A 111 28.16 5.32 -0.50
CA VAL A 111 29.34 5.83 0.19
C VAL A 111 30.58 4.96 -0.12
N PRO A 112 30.57 3.63 0.09
CA PRO A 112 31.73 2.80 -0.26
C PRO A 112 32.05 2.85 -1.75
N PHE A 113 31.03 2.82 -2.62
CA PHE A 113 31.25 2.89 -4.06
C PHE A 113 31.89 4.22 -4.49
N THR A 114 31.44 5.35 -3.92
CA THR A 114 32.04 6.66 -4.22
C THR A 114 33.49 6.70 -3.74
N ILE A 115 33.80 6.19 -2.55
CA ILE A 115 35.19 6.13 -2.03
C ILE A 115 36.08 5.30 -2.98
N ILE A 116 35.60 4.13 -3.39
CA ILE A 116 36.33 3.26 -4.33
C ILE A 116 36.48 3.97 -5.67
N SER A 117 35.44 4.66 -6.16
CA SER A 117 35.50 5.44 -7.40
C SER A 117 36.54 6.58 -7.33
N VAL A 118 36.65 7.27 -6.21
CA VAL A 118 37.70 8.29 -6.00
C VAL A 118 39.09 7.64 -6.06
N ILE A 119 39.27 6.51 -5.41
CA ILE A 119 40.56 5.77 -5.45
C ILE A 119 40.89 5.41 -6.92
N PHE A 120 39.96 4.82 -7.65
CA PHE A 120 40.17 4.52 -9.07
C PHE A 120 40.38 5.78 -9.92
N GLY A 121 39.69 6.89 -9.60
CA GLY A 121 39.88 8.17 -10.27
C GLY A 121 41.29 8.74 -10.11
N ILE A 122 41.96 8.42 -9.01
CA ILE A 122 43.36 8.84 -8.75
C ILE A 122 44.34 7.86 -9.39
N VAL A 123 44.12 6.54 -9.15
CA VAL A 123 45.07 5.47 -9.53
C VAL A 123 44.98 5.13 -11.02
N SER A 124 43.77 5.09 -11.55
CA SER A 124 43.48 4.66 -12.93
C SER A 124 42.27 5.43 -13.48
N PRO A 125 42.42 6.73 -13.82
CA PRO A 125 41.33 7.61 -14.24
C PRO A 125 40.60 7.11 -15.49
N GLN A 126 41.30 6.40 -16.38
CA GLN A 126 40.68 5.76 -17.54
C GLN A 126 39.59 4.75 -17.20
N THR A 127 39.61 4.17 -16.02
CA THR A 127 38.57 3.25 -15.53
C THR A 127 37.20 3.94 -15.42
N ILE A 128 37.19 5.23 -15.10
CA ILE A 128 35.98 6.01 -14.88
C ILE A 128 35.58 6.76 -16.15
N ALA A 129 36.54 7.38 -16.82
CA ALA A 129 36.26 8.33 -17.91
C ALA A 129 36.58 7.78 -19.30
N GLY A 130 37.21 6.61 -19.39
CA GLY A 130 37.65 6.03 -20.64
C GLY A 130 39.11 6.42 -21.00
N ILE A 131 39.62 5.91 -22.11
CA ILE A 131 41.01 6.03 -22.51
C ILE A 131 41.41 7.51 -22.71
N GLU A 132 40.55 8.32 -23.33
CA GLU A 132 40.76 9.75 -23.52
C GLU A 132 40.18 10.57 -22.35
N TYR A 133 40.60 10.26 -21.15
CA TYR A 133 40.10 10.93 -19.97
C TYR A 133 40.66 12.35 -19.81
N THR A 134 39.82 13.21 -19.22
CA THR A 134 40.26 14.49 -18.64
C THR A 134 39.98 14.46 -17.14
N VAL A 135 40.76 15.17 -16.35
CA VAL A 135 40.52 15.28 -14.88
C VAL A 135 39.11 15.79 -14.63
N ALA A 136 38.66 16.79 -15.38
CA ALA A 136 37.30 17.31 -15.30
C ALA A 136 36.24 16.23 -15.62
N GLY A 137 36.51 15.36 -16.60
CA GLY A 137 35.64 14.26 -16.98
C GLY A 137 35.51 13.18 -15.88
N VAL A 138 36.60 12.88 -15.18
CA VAL A 138 36.59 11.96 -14.04
C VAL A 138 35.83 12.56 -12.88
N VAL A 139 36.17 13.80 -12.50
CA VAL A 139 35.52 14.51 -11.37
C VAL A 139 34.03 14.68 -11.62
N SER A 140 33.65 15.10 -12.83
CA SER A 140 32.22 15.30 -13.15
C SER A 140 31.40 14.01 -13.03
N ARG A 141 31.94 12.85 -13.45
CA ARG A 141 31.24 11.56 -13.32
C ARG A 141 31.07 11.11 -11.89
N ILE A 142 32.11 11.27 -11.06
CA ILE A 142 32.03 10.95 -9.63
C ILE A 142 31.03 11.89 -8.93
N LEU A 143 31.08 13.19 -9.22
CA LEU A 143 30.12 14.17 -8.71
C LEU A 143 28.69 13.87 -9.15
N LEU A 144 28.51 13.53 -10.42
CA LEU A 144 27.19 13.19 -10.97
C LEU A 144 26.61 11.94 -10.25
N PHE A 145 27.45 10.93 -10.00
CA PHE A 145 27.05 9.76 -9.22
C PHE A 145 26.64 10.15 -7.79
N GLY A 146 27.43 10.99 -7.12
CA GLY A 146 27.12 11.48 -5.78
C GLY A 146 25.82 12.29 -5.73
N ILE A 147 25.61 13.18 -6.70
CA ILE A 147 24.35 13.96 -6.82
C ILE A 147 23.17 13.01 -7.07
N THR A 148 23.32 12.04 -7.95
CA THR A 148 22.27 11.04 -8.20
C THR A 148 21.96 10.23 -6.96
N ALA A 149 22.97 9.83 -6.22
CA ALA A 149 22.80 9.12 -4.94
C ALA A 149 22.04 9.98 -3.92
N LEU A 150 22.33 11.26 -3.84
CA LEU A 150 21.63 12.20 -2.96
C LEU A 150 20.17 12.37 -3.37
N ILE A 151 19.89 12.52 -4.66
CA ILE A 151 18.53 12.61 -5.19
C ILE A 151 17.74 11.34 -4.87
N LEU A 152 18.34 10.16 -5.11
CA LEU A 152 17.71 8.88 -4.83
C LEU A 152 17.52 8.65 -3.32
N TYR A 153 18.44 9.12 -2.49
CA TYR A 153 18.26 9.10 -1.04
C TYR A 153 17.00 9.87 -0.63
N PHE A 154 16.84 11.11 -1.08
CA PHE A 154 15.64 11.89 -0.76
C PHE A 154 14.37 11.30 -1.39
N ALA A 155 14.46 10.79 -2.60
CA ALA A 155 13.34 10.10 -3.25
C ALA A 155 12.91 8.84 -2.47
N THR A 156 13.89 8.05 -2.02
CA THR A 156 13.66 6.86 -1.20
C THR A 156 13.04 7.22 0.16
N LYS A 157 13.56 8.26 0.81
CA LYS A 157 13.02 8.74 2.08
C LYS A 157 11.56 9.16 1.94
N ARG A 158 11.24 9.92 0.90
CA ARG A 158 9.84 10.30 0.60
C ARG A 158 8.99 9.09 0.25
N GLY A 159 9.51 8.19 -0.58
CA GLY A 159 8.82 6.95 -0.94
C GLY A 159 8.54 6.07 0.27
N ALA A 160 9.49 5.90 1.18
CA ALA A 160 9.30 5.18 2.43
C ALA A 160 8.20 5.80 3.30
N SER A 161 8.15 7.13 3.38
CA SER A 161 7.08 7.86 4.08
C SER A 161 5.72 7.62 3.45
N VAL A 162 5.63 7.65 2.12
CA VAL A 162 4.38 7.37 1.39
C VAL A 162 3.92 5.93 1.61
N VAL A 163 4.84 4.96 1.52
CA VAL A 163 4.51 3.54 1.79
C VAL A 163 3.95 3.40 3.19
N LYS A 164 4.60 4.00 4.20
CA LYS A 164 4.14 3.95 5.59
C LYS A 164 2.75 4.58 5.74
N SER A 165 2.54 5.78 5.18
CA SER A 165 1.23 6.45 5.23
C SER A 165 0.14 5.62 4.53
N THR A 166 0.50 4.92 3.43
CA THR A 166 -0.43 4.05 2.73
C THR A 166 -0.79 2.80 3.55
N GLU A 167 0.19 2.21 4.25
CA GLU A 167 -0.06 1.08 5.16
C GLU A 167 -0.96 1.51 6.33
N GLU A 168 -0.70 2.68 6.92
CA GLU A 168 -1.54 3.25 7.99
C GLU A 168 -2.97 3.53 7.48
N ALA A 169 -3.11 4.14 6.29
CA ALA A 169 -4.41 4.37 5.68
C ALA A 169 -5.14 3.06 5.36
N LEU A 170 -4.45 2.04 4.86
CA LEU A 170 -5.03 0.73 4.60
C LEU A 170 -5.50 0.05 5.89
N TYR A 171 -4.72 0.16 6.97
CA TYR A 171 -5.12 -0.36 8.28
C TYR A 171 -6.41 0.32 8.78
N ILE A 172 -6.49 1.66 8.67
CA ILE A 172 -7.70 2.43 9.03
C ILE A 172 -8.89 1.99 8.18
N VAL A 173 -8.70 1.83 6.85
CA VAL A 173 -9.76 1.34 5.96
C VAL A 173 -10.24 -0.05 6.35
N GLN A 174 -9.33 -0.96 6.71
CA GLN A 174 -9.69 -2.30 7.18
C GLN A 174 -10.45 -2.27 8.49
N GLN A 175 -10.03 -1.43 9.45
CA GLN A 175 -10.78 -1.23 10.70
C GLN A 175 -12.18 -0.67 10.46
N ASN A 176 -12.28 0.35 9.60
CA ASN A 176 -13.58 0.95 9.29
C ASN A 176 -14.50 -0.02 8.54
N ALA A 177 -13.95 -0.85 7.65
CA ALA A 177 -14.72 -1.90 6.98
C ALA A 177 -15.23 -2.96 7.97
N LYS A 178 -14.39 -3.36 8.94
CA LYS A 178 -14.82 -4.26 10.02
C LYS A 178 -15.92 -3.63 10.86
N LEU A 179 -15.71 -2.39 11.30
CA LEU A 179 -16.72 -1.66 12.07
C LEU A 179 -18.04 -1.51 11.32
N ALA A 180 -17.98 -1.22 10.01
CA ALA A 180 -19.18 -1.14 9.18
C ALA A 180 -19.93 -2.48 9.09
N ASN A 181 -19.20 -3.61 9.00
CA ASN A 181 -19.80 -4.93 9.04
C ASN A 181 -20.41 -5.23 10.41
N ASP A 182 -19.69 -4.95 11.50
CA ASP A 182 -20.19 -5.15 12.86
C ASP A 182 -21.49 -4.33 13.09
N ILE A 183 -21.51 -3.07 12.63
CA ILE A 183 -22.72 -2.20 12.66
C ILE A 183 -23.85 -2.79 11.79
N ALA A 184 -23.55 -3.32 10.61
CA ALA A 184 -24.55 -3.93 9.74
C ALA A 184 -25.16 -5.19 10.36
N ASP A 185 -24.33 -6.01 11.02
CA ASP A 185 -24.78 -7.21 11.75
C ASP A 185 -25.66 -6.83 12.94
N ASP A 186 -25.25 -5.84 13.75
CA ASP A 186 -26.03 -5.33 14.87
C ASP A 186 -27.36 -4.70 14.41
N LEU A 187 -27.31 -3.95 13.30
CA LEU A 187 -28.52 -3.38 12.71
C LEU A 187 -29.46 -4.48 12.21
N SER A 188 -28.91 -5.51 11.57
CA SER A 188 -29.69 -6.66 11.09
C SER A 188 -30.34 -7.41 12.27
N ALA A 189 -29.59 -7.63 13.35
CA ALA A 189 -30.10 -8.24 14.59
C ALA A 189 -31.20 -7.37 15.20
N THR A 190 -30.99 -6.07 15.27
CA THR A 190 -31.97 -5.10 15.79
C THR A 190 -33.24 -5.06 14.94
N ILE A 191 -33.11 -5.06 13.61
CA ILE A 191 -34.24 -5.11 12.67
C ILE A 191 -35.01 -6.43 12.86
N ASN A 192 -34.30 -7.55 13.00
CA ASN A 192 -34.95 -8.84 13.21
C ASN A 192 -35.70 -8.90 14.55
N THR A 193 -35.09 -8.38 15.61
CA THR A 193 -35.72 -8.26 16.93
C THR A 193 -36.95 -7.34 16.86
N SER A 194 -36.83 -6.21 16.17
CA SER A 194 -37.94 -5.28 15.95
C SER A 194 -39.08 -5.94 15.15
N LYS A 195 -38.74 -6.71 14.11
CA LYS A 195 -39.73 -7.47 13.34
C LYS A 195 -40.46 -8.53 14.16
N ILE A 196 -39.74 -9.22 15.05
CA ILE A 196 -40.37 -10.17 15.98
C ILE A 196 -41.33 -9.42 16.93
N ALA A 197 -40.87 -8.32 17.52
CA ALA A 197 -41.71 -7.50 18.40
C ALA A 197 -42.92 -6.93 17.70
N VAL A 198 -42.79 -6.50 16.44
CA VAL A 198 -43.93 -6.03 15.60
C VAL A 198 -44.90 -7.17 15.29
N ASN A 199 -44.41 -8.38 15.03
CA ASN A 199 -45.25 -9.55 14.79
C ASN A 199 -45.99 -9.96 16.07
N GLU A 200 -45.31 -9.98 17.22
CA GLU A 200 -45.92 -10.24 18.49
C GLU A 200 -46.99 -9.19 18.87
N LEU A 201 -46.73 -7.96 18.52
CA LEU A 201 -47.67 -6.85 18.67
C LEU A 201 -48.90 -7.01 17.75
N ALA A 202 -48.71 -7.43 16.51
CA ALA A 202 -49.77 -7.70 15.55
C ALA A 202 -50.63 -8.89 16.01
N ASP A 203 -50.01 -9.95 16.51
CA ASP A 203 -50.67 -11.12 17.08
C ASP A 203 -51.43 -10.74 18.36
N GLY A 204 -50.82 -9.94 19.22
CA GLY A 204 -51.49 -9.37 20.41
C GLY A 204 -52.70 -8.50 20.04
N SER A 205 -52.54 -7.67 19.02
CA SER A 205 -53.65 -6.84 18.49
C SER A 205 -54.76 -7.72 17.88
N SER A 206 -54.37 -8.79 17.17
CA SER A 206 -55.33 -9.77 16.64
C SER A 206 -56.12 -10.48 17.78
N ASN A 207 -55.39 -10.86 18.82
CA ASN A 207 -56.01 -11.48 20.02
C ASN A 207 -56.92 -10.49 20.74
N VAL A 208 -56.51 -9.23 20.84
CA VAL A 208 -57.37 -8.18 21.40
C VAL A 208 -58.64 -7.94 20.53
N ASN A 209 -58.50 -7.97 19.21
CA ASN A 209 -59.66 -7.87 18.29
C ASN A 209 -60.59 -9.13 18.44
N GLN A 210 -60.00 -10.30 18.57
CA GLN A 210 -60.76 -11.50 18.82
C GLN A 210 -61.45 -11.49 20.20
N ALA A 211 -60.77 -10.99 21.20
CA ALA A 211 -61.34 -10.78 22.54
C ALA A 211 -62.42 -9.72 22.51
N ALA A 212 -62.25 -8.62 21.75
CA ALA A 212 -63.27 -7.58 21.57
C ALA A 212 -64.52 -8.14 20.87
N ARG A 213 -64.37 -8.99 19.84
CA ARG A 213 -65.48 -9.67 19.16
C ARG A 213 -66.22 -10.64 20.10
N GLN A 214 -65.45 -11.41 20.91
CA GLN A 214 -66.03 -12.27 21.92
C GLN A 214 -66.78 -11.47 22.99
N MET A 215 -66.26 -10.34 23.39
CA MET A 215 -66.91 -9.44 24.34
C MET A 215 -68.21 -8.82 23.74
N GLN A 216 -68.20 -8.51 22.43
CA GLN A 216 -69.41 -8.08 21.75
C GLN A 216 -70.52 -9.17 21.76
N GLN A 217 -70.14 -10.44 21.54
CA GLN A 217 -71.05 -11.55 21.60
C GLN A 217 -71.59 -11.77 23.03
N ILE A 218 -70.71 -11.65 24.05
CA ILE A 218 -71.08 -11.76 25.45
C ILE A 218 -72.01 -10.62 25.86
N VAL A 219 -71.79 -9.39 25.34
CA VAL A 219 -72.68 -8.25 25.57
C VAL A 219 -74.06 -8.44 24.88
N GLU A 220 -74.10 -9.04 23.66
CA GLU A 220 -75.35 -9.39 23.00
C GLU A 220 -76.11 -10.50 23.73
N GLU A 221 -75.39 -11.52 24.26
CA GLU A 221 -75.98 -12.57 25.10
C GLU A 221 -76.43 -12.02 26.47
N ALA A 222 -75.65 -11.10 27.04
CA ALA A 222 -76.02 -10.45 28.31
C ALA A 222 -77.22 -9.48 28.21
N ALA A 223 -77.39 -8.87 27.05
CA ALA A 223 -78.59 -8.05 26.73
C ALA A 223 -79.88 -8.88 26.74
N LYS A 224 -79.78 -10.19 26.56
CA LYS A 224 -80.91 -11.13 26.57
C LYS A 224 -81.25 -11.64 27.97
N SER A 225 -80.40 -11.40 28.92
CA SER A 225 -80.56 -11.92 30.28
C SER A 225 -80.57 -10.76 31.28
N THR A 226 -81.78 -10.34 31.70
CA THR A 226 -81.98 -9.16 32.51
C THR A 226 -81.39 -9.17 33.95
N VAL A 227 -80.76 -10.22 34.37
CA VAL A 227 -80.35 -10.38 35.79
C VAL A 227 -78.84 -10.27 36.04
N ASN A 228 -78.05 -10.42 35.01
CA ASN A 228 -76.56 -10.50 35.20
C ASN A 228 -75.80 -9.29 34.59
N VAL A 229 -76.51 -8.25 34.19
CA VAL A 229 -75.90 -7.08 33.45
C VAL A 229 -74.94 -6.31 34.37
N MET A 230 -75.28 -6.14 35.65
CA MET A 230 -74.49 -5.30 36.54
C MET A 230 -73.16 -5.93 36.98
N GLU A 231 -73.11 -7.23 37.17
CA GLU A 231 -71.84 -7.92 37.49
C GLU A 231 -70.90 -7.97 36.29
N LYS A 232 -71.49 -8.19 35.10
CA LYS A 232 -70.71 -8.20 33.84
C LYS A 232 -70.23 -6.82 33.42
N VAL A 233 -71.02 -5.76 33.68
CA VAL A 233 -70.58 -4.37 33.45
C VAL A 233 -69.44 -3.99 34.39
N ASN A 234 -69.46 -4.41 35.67
CA ASN A 234 -68.34 -4.20 36.57
C ASN A 234 -67.10 -4.92 36.13
N ALA A 235 -67.24 -6.19 35.71
CA ALA A 235 -66.11 -6.95 35.19
C ALA A 235 -65.54 -6.34 33.89
N ALA A 236 -66.41 -5.85 32.96
CA ALA A 236 -65.99 -5.15 31.74
C ALA A 236 -65.29 -3.80 32.03
N THR A 237 -65.75 -3.10 33.10
CA THR A 237 -65.11 -1.83 33.52
C THR A 237 -63.72 -2.07 34.12
N GLU A 238 -63.55 -3.15 34.84
CA GLU A 238 -62.26 -3.57 35.40
C GLU A 238 -61.27 -3.97 34.26
N GLU A 239 -61.80 -4.68 33.26
CA GLU A 239 -60.98 -5.09 32.07
C GLU A 239 -60.61 -3.90 31.19
N VAL A 240 -61.43 -2.88 31.09
CA VAL A 240 -61.09 -1.61 30.45
C VAL A 240 -60.03 -0.85 31.24
N GLY A 241 -60.07 -0.92 32.60
CA GLY A 241 -58.98 -0.39 33.45
C GLY A 241 -57.63 -1.04 33.19
N ASN A 242 -57.62 -2.36 33.12
CA ASN A 242 -56.40 -3.13 32.81
C ASN A 242 -55.91 -2.86 31.40
N ASN A 243 -56.82 -2.65 30.43
CA ASN A 243 -56.47 -2.23 29.06
C ASN A 243 -55.86 -0.82 29.00
N TYR A 244 -56.31 0.10 29.86
CA TYR A 244 -55.73 1.44 30.01
C TYR A 244 -54.27 1.36 30.55
N GLU A 245 -54.08 0.51 31.56
CA GLU A 245 -52.74 0.28 32.10
C GLU A 245 -51.81 -0.39 31.07
N LEU A 246 -52.34 -1.38 30.33
CA LEU A 246 -51.62 -2.05 29.25
C LEU A 246 -51.34 -1.09 28.09
N ALA A 247 -52.27 -0.18 27.75
CA ALA A 247 -52.06 0.88 26.73
C ALA A 247 -50.93 1.85 27.18
N GLY A 248 -50.90 2.20 28.48
CA GLY A 248 -49.78 2.99 29.04
C GLY A 248 -48.44 2.29 28.98
N GLN A 249 -48.41 0.97 29.21
CA GLN A 249 -47.20 0.17 29.06
C GLN A 249 -46.78 0.04 27.60
N LEU A 250 -47.74 -0.08 26.68
CA LEU A 250 -47.50 -0.07 25.22
C LEU A 250 -46.97 1.25 24.74
N ASP A 251 -47.53 2.38 25.20
CA ASP A 251 -47.06 3.73 24.86
C ASP A 251 -45.59 3.93 25.32
N ASN A 252 -45.27 3.48 26.54
CA ASN A 252 -43.89 3.44 27.02
C ASN A 252 -42.99 2.54 26.15
N GLY A 253 -43.49 1.39 25.72
CA GLY A 253 -42.79 0.51 24.80
C GLY A 253 -42.53 1.16 23.43
N PHE A 254 -43.52 1.86 22.87
CA PHE A 254 -43.37 2.59 21.64
C PHE A 254 -42.37 3.75 21.75
N ASN A 255 -42.39 4.46 22.88
CA ASN A 255 -41.43 5.53 23.13
C ASN A 255 -39.99 4.96 23.20
N ASN A 256 -39.80 3.79 23.83
CA ASN A 256 -38.50 3.11 23.87
C ASN A 256 -38.06 2.66 22.46
N VAL A 257 -38.98 2.10 21.66
CA VAL A 257 -38.68 1.72 20.25
C VAL A 257 -38.32 2.93 19.42
N LYS A 258 -39.09 4.03 19.59
CA LYS A 258 -38.82 5.30 18.89
C LYS A 258 -37.41 5.82 19.24
N GLU A 259 -37.07 5.84 20.52
CA GLU A 259 -35.73 6.27 20.96
C GLU A 259 -34.60 5.35 20.40
N ALA A 260 -34.85 4.03 20.35
CA ALA A 260 -33.91 3.10 19.75
C ALA A 260 -33.75 3.31 18.24
N VAL A 261 -34.86 3.63 17.53
CA VAL A 261 -34.82 3.95 16.10
C VAL A 261 -34.10 5.29 15.84
N GLU A 262 -34.33 6.29 16.69
CA GLU A 262 -33.60 7.58 16.59
C GLU A 262 -32.10 7.37 16.78
N LYS A 263 -31.70 6.63 17.83
CA LYS A 263 -30.28 6.26 18.05
C LYS A 263 -29.70 5.44 16.90
N GLY A 264 -30.50 4.55 16.32
CA GLY A 264 -30.12 3.80 15.13
C GLY A 264 -29.87 4.70 13.91
N ASN A 265 -30.74 5.67 13.69
CA ASN A 265 -30.58 6.65 12.61
C ASN A 265 -29.36 7.54 12.83
N GLU A 266 -29.11 8.01 14.06
CA GLU A 266 -27.89 8.75 14.38
C GLU A 266 -26.63 7.95 14.05
N ALA A 267 -26.59 6.67 14.46
CA ALA A 267 -25.49 5.77 14.18
C ALA A 267 -25.27 5.54 12.65
N VAL A 268 -26.38 5.47 11.89
CA VAL A 268 -26.31 5.36 10.42
C VAL A 268 -25.77 6.64 9.78
N GLU A 269 -26.16 7.80 10.26
CA GLU A 269 -25.65 9.07 9.74
C GLU A 269 -24.15 9.27 10.12
N GLU A 270 -23.77 8.86 11.30
CA GLU A 270 -22.37 8.85 11.70
C GLU A 270 -21.53 7.89 10.82
N ALA A 271 -22.07 6.70 10.55
CA ALA A 271 -21.44 5.75 9.64
C ALA A 271 -21.31 6.33 8.21
N LYS A 272 -22.32 6.99 7.69
CA LYS A 272 -22.26 7.67 6.39
C LYS A 272 -21.18 8.76 6.37
N SER A 273 -21.14 9.59 7.42
CA SER A 273 -20.12 10.63 7.57
C SER A 273 -18.71 10.02 7.57
N THR A 274 -18.53 8.93 8.30
CA THR A 274 -17.26 8.18 8.34
C THR A 274 -16.89 7.64 6.97
N ILE A 275 -17.85 7.02 6.25
CA ILE A 275 -17.65 6.53 4.88
C ILE A 275 -17.28 7.66 3.92
N ALA A 276 -17.93 8.83 4.05
CA ALA A 276 -17.60 10.00 3.25
C ALA A 276 -16.17 10.50 3.51
N SER A 277 -15.76 10.53 4.77
CA SER A 277 -14.41 10.88 5.18
C SER A 277 -13.36 9.89 4.64
N VAL A 278 -13.63 8.59 4.76
CA VAL A 278 -12.78 7.52 4.18
C VAL A 278 -12.67 7.69 2.67
N LYS A 279 -13.81 7.92 1.98
CA LYS A 279 -13.81 8.16 0.53
C LYS A 279 -12.96 9.38 0.15
N SER A 280 -13.05 10.45 0.93
CA SER A 280 -12.23 11.66 0.72
C SER A 280 -10.74 11.35 0.90
N THR A 281 -10.39 10.64 1.97
CA THR A 281 -9.00 10.26 2.27
C THR A 281 -8.42 9.34 1.19
N VAL A 282 -9.19 8.35 0.75
CA VAL A 282 -8.81 7.46 -0.36
C VAL A 282 -8.64 8.25 -1.66
N GLY A 283 -9.54 9.21 -1.91
CA GLY A 283 -9.44 10.10 -3.06
C GLY A 283 -8.17 10.96 -3.04
N ALA A 284 -7.84 11.52 -1.87
CA ALA A 284 -6.62 12.28 -1.68
C ALA A 284 -5.36 11.41 -1.88
N ALA A 285 -5.34 10.22 -1.29
CA ALA A 285 -4.25 9.27 -1.46
C ALA A 285 -4.06 8.87 -2.93
N HIS A 286 -5.16 8.57 -3.63
CA HIS A 286 -5.12 8.26 -5.05
C HIS A 286 -4.59 9.44 -5.89
N LYS A 287 -5.02 10.66 -5.58
CA LYS A 287 -4.52 11.88 -6.24
C LYS A 287 -3.02 12.03 -6.02
N THR A 288 -2.56 11.91 -4.78
CA THR A 288 -1.13 12.00 -4.44
C THR A 288 -0.30 10.93 -5.15
N THR A 289 -0.82 9.71 -5.22
CA THR A 289 -0.17 8.60 -5.94
C THR A 289 -0.09 8.90 -7.46
N SER A 290 -1.15 9.46 -8.03
CA SER A 290 -1.17 9.87 -9.44
C SER A 290 -0.19 11.01 -9.73
N GLU A 291 -0.11 11.99 -8.81
CA GLU A 291 0.85 13.09 -8.91
C GLU A 291 2.30 12.59 -8.81
N LEU A 292 2.55 11.64 -7.90
CA LEU A 292 3.86 10.97 -7.78
C LEU A 292 4.23 10.21 -9.06
N LEU A 293 3.30 9.44 -9.63
CA LEU A 293 3.50 8.76 -10.91
C LEU A 293 3.82 9.75 -12.03
N THR A 294 3.13 10.90 -12.05
CA THR A 294 3.36 11.95 -13.02
C THR A 294 4.75 12.59 -12.84
N GLN A 295 5.16 12.80 -11.59
CA GLN A 295 6.52 13.32 -11.30
C GLN A 295 7.61 12.29 -11.65
N MET A 296 7.36 11.00 -11.34
CA MET A 296 8.26 9.92 -11.73
C MET A 296 8.43 9.84 -13.25
N LYS A 297 7.32 10.01 -14.00
CA LYS A 297 7.38 10.08 -15.46
C LYS A 297 8.20 11.27 -15.93
N LYS A 298 7.99 12.47 -15.34
CA LYS A 298 8.81 13.64 -15.67
C LYS A 298 10.30 13.42 -15.38
N ILE A 299 10.61 12.77 -14.25
CA ILE A 299 12.00 12.43 -13.94
C ILE A 299 12.57 11.47 -14.99
N THR A 300 11.79 10.48 -15.41
CA THR A 300 12.18 9.54 -16.47
C THR A 300 12.39 10.26 -17.80
N ASP A 301 11.51 11.21 -18.13
CA ASP A 301 11.62 12.01 -19.35
C ASP A 301 12.90 12.91 -19.32
N ILE A 302 13.16 13.57 -18.18
CA ILE A 302 14.38 14.35 -17.96
C ILE A 302 15.64 13.48 -18.07
N LEU A 303 15.61 12.29 -17.49
CA LEU A 303 16.72 11.32 -17.63
C LEU A 303 16.91 10.91 -19.10
N GLY A 304 15.80 10.77 -19.83
CA GLY A 304 15.83 10.54 -21.28
C GLY A 304 16.45 11.70 -22.05
N GLU A 305 16.09 12.94 -21.70
CA GLU A 305 16.67 14.15 -22.30
C GLU A 305 18.17 14.28 -21.96
N ILE A 306 18.54 14.05 -20.69
CA ILE A 306 19.95 14.05 -20.27
C ILE A 306 20.74 13.00 -21.05
N ASN A 307 20.18 11.81 -21.22
CA ASN A 307 20.83 10.74 -22.00
C ASN A 307 20.94 11.12 -23.49
N SER A 308 19.91 11.80 -24.03
CA SER A 308 19.93 12.35 -25.39
C SER A 308 20.98 13.44 -25.55
N ILE A 309 21.08 14.37 -24.59
CA ILE A 309 22.11 15.43 -24.57
C ILE A 309 23.50 14.80 -24.43
N ALA A 310 23.66 13.80 -23.58
CA ALA A 310 24.92 13.08 -23.44
C ALA A 310 25.33 12.37 -24.74
N ALA A 311 24.35 11.77 -25.42
CA ALA A 311 24.55 11.15 -26.72
C ALA A 311 24.92 12.20 -27.82
N GLN A 312 24.26 13.38 -27.81
CA GLN A 312 24.57 14.47 -28.71
C GLN A 312 25.95 15.08 -28.43
N THR A 313 26.34 15.19 -27.17
CA THR A 313 27.65 15.73 -26.77
C THR A 313 28.79 14.76 -27.17
N ASN A 314 28.50 13.47 -27.12
CA ASN A 314 29.46 12.43 -27.55
C ASN A 314 29.58 12.33 -29.08
N LEU A 315 28.60 12.84 -29.83
CA LEU A 315 28.65 12.94 -31.31
C LEU A 315 29.40 14.21 -31.82
N LEU A 316 29.62 15.18 -30.90
CA LEU A 316 30.28 16.47 -31.23
C LEU A 316 31.74 16.55 -30.75
N SER A 317 32.23 15.50 -30.05
CA SER A 317 33.63 15.32 -29.68
C SER A 317 34.29 14.24 -30.55
#